data_6176ec0b129be38fa09cbc55b3f34716
#
_entry.id   6176ec0b129be38fa09cbc55b3f34716
#
_cell.length_a   1.000
_cell.length_b   1.000
_cell.length_c   1.000
_cell.angle_alpha   90.00
_cell.angle_beta   90.00
_cell.angle_gamma   90.00
#
_symmetry.space_group_name_H-M   'P 1'
#
loop_
_entity.id
_entity.type
_entity.pdbx_description
1 polymer ?
#
loop_
_entity_poly.entity_id
_entity_poly.type
_entity_poly.pdbx_seq_one_letter_code
_entity_poly.pdbx_strand_id
1 'polypeptide(L)'
;VFATLKDRPDKPNKALNYLLVGSDTREGLTKEQRKLLRVGSTATAAGSRSDTMLIVHISKSRDKATLISIPRDSLVTIPEHASSLDKTKIVPAAKGKINAAFAFGGAPLLIQTLENETGLRMDHYIEIGFAGFAGMVDALGGIEVCTKRDIDDPGSHLVLAAGVHTLDGVESLKYVRTRDFDGMGDLGRMQRQQQFMGAVLRKVTSTGVLLNPIKLVNFFNAAIATIKTDSQLNQSDLLTLAKQMKNLSPSKMRTLTIPLGNTNARVPGVGSVVTWDPVLAPDLFNRLREDLPLIDEVTPSPSASSSEKATPTVIDKFKTRTADENPCGALK
;
A
#
# COMPACT_ATOMS: atom_id res chain seq x y z
N VAL A 1 -2.75 19.16 2.77
CA VAL A 1 -1.91 18.38 1.83
C VAL A 1 -2.25 18.78 0.40
N PHE A 2 -3.53 18.84 0.00
CA PHE A 2 -3.95 19.08 -1.39
C PHE A 2 -4.02 20.56 -1.81
N ALA A 3 -4.07 21.50 -0.87
CA ALA A 3 -4.28 22.93 -1.15
C ALA A 3 -3.18 23.59 -2.00
N THR A 4 -2.00 23.01 -2.04
CA THR A 4 -0.83 23.53 -2.79
C THR A 4 -0.63 22.86 -4.14
N LEU A 5 -1.42 21.84 -4.48
CA LEU A 5 -1.27 21.08 -5.71
C LEU A 5 -1.92 21.84 -6.87
N LYS A 6 -1.21 21.89 -8.00
CA LYS A 6 -1.66 22.52 -9.25
C LYS A 6 -1.87 21.44 -10.32
N ASP A 7 -2.69 21.76 -11.30
CA ASP A 7 -2.88 20.95 -12.51
C ASP A 7 -3.12 19.45 -12.24
N ARG A 8 -4.00 19.19 -11.26
CA ARG A 8 -4.32 17.82 -10.85
C ARG A 8 -5.11 17.09 -11.94
N PRO A 9 -4.91 15.77 -12.12
CA PRO A 9 -5.66 14.97 -13.09
C PRO A 9 -7.18 15.09 -12.89
N ASP A 10 -7.93 14.94 -13.98
CA ASP A 10 -9.38 14.86 -13.95
C ASP A 10 -9.84 13.59 -13.24
N LYS A 11 -11.05 13.65 -12.68
CA LYS A 11 -11.71 12.53 -12.01
C LYS A 11 -12.98 12.16 -12.77
N PRO A 12 -12.92 11.17 -13.68
CA PRO A 12 -14.04 10.86 -14.58
C PRO A 12 -15.23 10.17 -13.89
N ASN A 13 -15.03 9.63 -12.69
CA ASN A 13 -16.07 8.91 -11.95
C ASN A 13 -15.93 9.08 -10.43
N LYS A 14 -16.80 8.39 -9.66
CA LYS A 14 -16.88 8.48 -8.19
C LYS A 14 -15.99 7.44 -7.46
N ALA A 15 -15.11 6.72 -8.15
CA ALA A 15 -14.12 5.88 -7.49
C ALA A 15 -13.22 6.72 -6.59
N LEU A 16 -12.64 6.13 -5.54
CA LEU A 16 -11.78 6.84 -4.59
C LEU A 16 -10.39 6.26 -4.59
N ASN A 17 -9.39 7.12 -4.60
CA ASN A 17 -7.99 6.74 -4.52
C ASN A 17 -7.38 7.32 -3.25
N TYR A 18 -6.94 6.43 -2.36
CA TYR A 18 -6.22 6.78 -1.14
C TYR A 18 -4.74 6.50 -1.34
N LEU A 19 -3.90 7.48 -1.06
CA LEU A 19 -2.46 7.25 -0.94
C LEU A 19 -2.12 6.94 0.51
N LEU A 20 -1.74 5.69 0.78
CA LEU A 20 -1.23 5.25 2.08
C LEU A 20 0.30 5.26 2.06
N VAL A 21 0.89 5.93 3.03
CA VAL A 21 2.34 6.04 3.19
C VAL A 21 2.74 5.51 4.56
N GLY A 22 3.58 4.46 4.57
CA GLY A 22 4.26 4.02 5.77
C GLY A 22 5.51 4.86 5.99
N SER A 23 5.53 5.67 7.03
CA SER A 23 6.70 6.45 7.42
C SER A 23 7.48 5.76 8.54
N ASP A 24 8.80 5.98 8.54
CA ASP A 24 9.68 5.49 9.60
C ASP A 24 9.67 6.38 10.85
N THR A 25 8.63 7.21 11.00
CA THR A 25 8.47 8.06 12.17
C THR A 25 8.30 7.22 13.44
N ARG A 26 9.06 7.57 14.45
CA ARG A 26 9.10 6.91 15.77
C ARG A 26 8.32 7.67 16.83
N GLU A 27 7.63 8.72 16.38
CA GLU A 27 6.76 9.51 17.22
C GLU A 27 5.65 8.61 17.81
N GLY A 28 5.36 8.77 19.10
CA GLY A 28 4.36 7.97 19.81
C GLY A 28 4.83 6.58 20.27
N LEU A 29 6.02 6.09 19.88
CA LEU A 29 6.57 4.85 20.43
C LEU A 29 7.02 5.01 21.88
N THR A 30 6.68 4.08 22.75
CA THR A 30 7.22 3.98 24.10
C THR A 30 8.73 3.63 24.07
N LYS A 31 9.42 3.81 25.21
CA LYS A 31 10.82 3.41 25.32
C LYS A 31 10.99 1.89 25.11
N GLU A 32 10.06 1.10 25.66
CA GLU A 32 10.00 -0.36 25.55
C GLU A 32 9.81 -0.78 24.11
N GLN A 33 8.84 -0.19 23.39
CA GLN A 33 8.60 -0.48 21.97
C GLN A 33 9.82 -0.14 21.11
N ARG A 34 10.47 1.01 21.34
CA ARG A 34 11.71 1.36 20.64
C ARG A 34 12.82 0.36 20.88
N LYS A 35 12.94 -0.15 22.12
CA LYS A 35 13.92 -1.18 22.47
C LYS A 35 13.62 -2.50 21.77
N LEU A 36 12.36 -2.95 21.79
CA LEU A 36 11.93 -4.19 21.13
C LEU A 36 12.11 -4.14 19.60
N LEU A 37 11.83 -2.98 18.99
CA LEU A 37 12.01 -2.74 17.57
C LEU A 37 13.47 -2.43 17.19
N ARG A 38 14.35 -2.23 18.18
CA ARG A 38 15.74 -1.78 18.01
C ARG A 38 15.87 -0.56 17.09
N VAL A 39 14.92 0.35 17.18
CA VAL A 39 14.94 1.63 16.46
C VAL A 39 15.48 2.72 17.37
N GLY A 40 16.42 3.53 16.90
CA GLY A 40 16.97 4.67 17.65
C GLY A 40 15.90 5.75 17.93
N SER A 41 16.32 6.89 18.50
CA SER A 41 15.42 8.03 18.71
C SER A 41 15.07 8.74 17.40
N THR A 42 13.99 9.55 17.41
CA THR A 42 13.61 10.42 16.29
C THR A 42 14.70 11.39 15.87
N ALA A 43 15.55 11.82 16.82
CA ALA A 43 16.67 12.73 16.57
C ALA A 43 17.79 12.13 15.69
N THR A 44 17.88 10.80 15.60
CA THR A 44 18.87 10.08 14.77
C THR A 44 18.40 9.75 13.37
N ALA A 45 17.10 9.94 13.06
CA ALA A 45 16.53 9.72 11.74
C ALA A 45 16.62 11.02 10.94
N ALA A 46 17.69 11.20 10.17
CA ALA A 46 17.81 12.31 9.23
C ALA A 46 16.78 12.16 8.09
N GLY A 47 15.71 12.92 8.15
CA GLY A 47 14.63 12.97 7.14
C GLY A 47 13.58 11.89 7.31
N SER A 48 12.31 12.27 7.18
CA SER A 48 11.20 11.31 7.03
C SER A 48 11.37 10.55 5.73
N ARG A 49 11.45 9.22 5.79
CA ARG A 49 11.48 8.36 4.61
C ARG A 49 10.19 7.56 4.55
N SER A 50 9.62 7.47 3.37
CA SER A 50 8.54 6.53 3.12
C SER A 50 9.12 5.24 2.56
N ASP A 51 9.04 4.18 3.33
CA ASP A 51 9.48 2.84 2.90
C ASP A 51 8.37 2.04 2.25
N THR A 52 7.12 2.44 2.48
CA THR A 52 5.93 1.78 1.93
C THR A 52 5.00 2.82 1.33
N MET A 53 4.65 2.63 0.08
CA MET A 53 3.67 3.45 -0.63
C MET A 53 2.64 2.53 -1.28
N LEU A 54 1.37 2.74 -0.93
CA LEU A 54 0.24 1.97 -1.44
C LEU A 54 -0.81 2.94 -1.98
N ILE A 55 -1.32 2.66 -3.18
CA ILE A 55 -2.56 3.26 -3.64
C ILE A 55 -3.68 2.28 -3.33
N VAL A 56 -4.70 2.72 -2.62
CA VAL A 56 -5.93 1.96 -2.40
C VAL A 56 -7.01 2.58 -3.29
N HIS A 57 -7.35 1.86 -4.35
CA HIS A 57 -8.45 2.22 -5.23
C HIS A 57 -9.73 1.53 -4.76
N ILE A 58 -10.78 2.30 -4.51
CA ILE A 58 -12.10 1.82 -4.15
C ILE A 58 -13.04 2.11 -5.30
N SER A 59 -13.67 1.07 -5.85
CA SER A 59 -14.58 1.19 -6.99
C SER A 59 -15.73 2.19 -6.73
N LYS A 60 -16.28 2.75 -7.78
CA LYS A 60 -17.45 3.64 -7.69
C LYS A 60 -18.67 2.97 -7.05
N SER A 61 -18.77 1.64 -7.17
CA SER A 61 -19.84 0.83 -6.56
C SER A 61 -19.57 0.50 -5.08
N ARG A 62 -18.38 0.79 -4.54
CA ARG A 62 -17.96 0.49 -3.15
C ARG A 62 -17.93 -1.00 -2.79
N ASP A 63 -17.98 -1.88 -3.76
CA ASP A 63 -17.99 -3.33 -3.57
C ASP A 63 -16.66 -4.01 -3.90
N LYS A 64 -15.71 -3.28 -4.48
CA LYS A 64 -14.36 -3.76 -4.85
C LYS A 64 -13.30 -2.79 -4.35
N ALA A 65 -12.16 -3.34 -3.96
CA ALA A 65 -10.98 -2.55 -3.63
C ALA A 65 -9.72 -3.17 -4.25
N THR A 66 -8.80 -2.33 -4.69
CA THR A 66 -7.51 -2.73 -5.22
C THR A 66 -6.40 -2.00 -4.49
N LEU A 67 -5.43 -2.75 -3.97
CA LEU A 67 -4.24 -2.22 -3.33
C LEU A 67 -3.05 -2.37 -4.28
N ILE A 68 -2.46 -1.26 -4.66
CA ILE A 68 -1.32 -1.22 -5.57
C ILE A 68 -0.08 -0.79 -4.79
N SER A 69 0.90 -1.68 -4.67
CA SER A 69 2.19 -1.37 -4.06
C SER A 69 3.10 -0.67 -5.07
N ILE A 70 3.72 0.43 -4.66
CA ILE A 70 4.69 1.18 -5.44
C ILE A 70 6.06 1.01 -4.79
N PRO A 71 7.06 0.46 -5.51
CA PRO A 71 8.42 0.36 -4.98
C PRO A 71 8.99 1.74 -4.66
N ARG A 72 9.60 1.90 -3.49
CA ARG A 72 10.18 3.16 -3.04
C ARG A 72 11.30 3.68 -3.95
N ASP A 73 11.97 2.78 -4.65
CA ASP A 73 13.06 3.08 -5.60
C ASP A 73 12.56 3.24 -7.05
N SER A 74 11.24 3.37 -7.27
CA SER A 74 10.67 3.66 -8.59
C SER A 74 11.27 4.91 -9.20
N LEU A 75 11.74 4.79 -10.45
CA LEU A 75 12.24 5.93 -11.21
C LEU A 75 11.06 6.74 -11.75
N VAL A 76 10.95 7.97 -11.29
CA VAL A 76 9.89 8.92 -11.65
C VAL A 76 10.47 10.28 -11.99
N THR A 77 9.65 11.16 -12.57
CA THR A 77 9.98 12.57 -12.72
C THR A 77 9.43 13.33 -11.51
N ILE A 78 10.32 13.78 -10.62
CA ILE A 78 9.93 14.64 -9.51
C ILE A 78 9.74 16.05 -10.07
N PRO A 79 8.56 16.67 -9.94
CA PRO A 79 8.30 18.00 -10.48
C PRO A 79 9.12 19.08 -9.79
N GLU A 80 9.13 20.26 -10.38
CA GLU A 80 9.75 21.45 -9.79
C GLU A 80 9.24 21.68 -8.36
N HIS A 81 10.15 21.97 -7.45
CA HIS A 81 9.84 22.16 -6.02
C HIS A 81 10.83 23.06 -5.32
N ALA A 82 10.43 23.62 -4.19
CA ALA A 82 11.36 24.35 -3.33
C ALA A 82 12.39 23.40 -2.72
N SER A 83 13.64 23.82 -2.66
CA SER A 83 14.71 23.04 -2.03
C SER A 83 14.38 22.72 -0.57
N SER A 84 14.67 21.51 -0.13
CA SER A 84 14.51 21.10 1.28
C SER A 84 15.48 21.83 2.22
N LEU A 85 16.63 22.26 1.70
CA LEU A 85 17.69 22.95 2.45
C LEU A 85 17.50 24.47 2.49
N ASP A 86 16.99 25.05 1.40
CA ASP A 86 16.78 26.48 1.25
C ASP A 86 15.49 26.73 0.48
N LYS A 87 14.41 27.00 1.19
CA LYS A 87 13.05 27.17 0.63
C LYS A 87 12.93 28.33 -0.37
N THR A 88 13.91 29.22 -0.44
CA THR A 88 13.94 30.30 -1.43
C THR A 88 14.45 29.83 -2.79
N LYS A 89 15.12 28.70 -2.85
CA LYS A 89 15.66 28.12 -4.09
C LYS A 89 14.68 27.10 -4.68
N ILE A 90 14.49 27.20 -5.97
CA ILE A 90 13.69 26.25 -6.76
C ILE A 90 14.60 25.20 -7.37
N VAL A 91 14.26 23.94 -7.18
CA VAL A 91 14.90 22.79 -7.81
C VAL A 91 14.05 22.44 -9.05
N PRO A 92 14.63 22.43 -10.25
CA PRO A 92 13.89 22.09 -11.47
C PRO A 92 13.45 20.63 -11.45
N ALA A 93 12.45 20.31 -12.30
CA ALA A 93 11.98 18.94 -12.46
C ALA A 93 13.12 18.01 -12.92
N ALA A 94 13.25 16.86 -12.28
CA ALA A 94 14.33 15.91 -12.55
C ALA A 94 13.92 14.46 -12.30
N LYS A 95 14.58 13.51 -12.96
CA LYS A 95 14.45 12.09 -12.66
C LYS A 95 15.01 11.79 -11.28
N GLY A 96 14.26 11.00 -10.50
CA GLY A 96 14.65 10.60 -9.16
C GLY A 96 13.89 9.37 -8.69
N LYS A 97 14.25 8.88 -7.50
CA LYS A 97 13.48 7.84 -6.82
C LYS A 97 12.22 8.46 -6.21
N ILE A 98 11.10 7.75 -6.27
CA ILE A 98 9.83 8.28 -5.76
C ILE A 98 9.87 8.60 -4.26
N ASN A 99 10.64 7.86 -3.45
CA ASN A 99 10.80 8.16 -2.03
C ASN A 99 11.55 9.49 -1.79
N ALA A 100 12.35 9.97 -2.75
CA ALA A 100 13.01 11.27 -2.67
C ALA A 100 11.99 12.42 -2.77
N ALA A 101 10.91 12.26 -3.53
CA ALA A 101 9.84 13.26 -3.57
C ALA A 101 9.24 13.49 -2.17
N PHE A 102 9.01 12.40 -1.41
CA PHE A 102 8.56 12.53 -0.03
C PHE A 102 9.60 13.20 0.87
N ALA A 103 10.87 12.84 0.72
CA ALA A 103 11.95 13.44 1.51
C ALA A 103 12.15 14.94 1.22
N PHE A 104 11.93 15.38 -0.02
CA PHE A 104 12.16 16.76 -0.45
C PHE A 104 11.00 17.70 -0.14
N GLY A 105 9.75 17.26 -0.40
CA GLY A 105 8.57 18.11 -0.30
C GLY A 105 7.41 17.48 0.48
N GLY A 106 7.65 16.35 1.16
CA GLY A 106 6.61 15.67 1.95
C GLY A 106 5.48 15.13 1.10
N ALA A 107 4.32 14.96 1.73
CA ALA A 107 3.12 14.44 1.10
C ALA A 107 2.69 15.25 -0.16
N PRO A 108 2.70 16.58 -0.19
CA PRO A 108 2.29 17.31 -1.40
C PRO A 108 3.12 16.97 -2.63
N LEU A 109 4.45 16.97 -2.50
CA LEU A 109 5.32 16.67 -3.63
C LEU A 109 5.22 15.20 -4.06
N LEU A 110 5.08 14.27 -3.12
CA LEU A 110 4.85 12.86 -3.44
C LEU A 110 3.54 12.66 -4.20
N ILE A 111 2.44 13.28 -3.74
CA ILE A 111 1.14 13.19 -4.42
C ILE A 111 1.23 13.78 -5.83
N GLN A 112 1.80 14.98 -5.97
CA GLN A 112 1.96 15.60 -7.29
C GLN A 112 2.79 14.73 -8.23
N THR A 113 3.88 14.14 -7.73
CA THR A 113 4.72 13.20 -8.50
C THR A 113 3.90 12.01 -8.97
N LEU A 114 3.13 11.38 -8.07
CA LEU A 114 2.29 10.23 -8.42
C LEU A 114 1.17 10.59 -9.38
N GLU A 115 0.47 11.70 -9.16
CA GLU A 115 -0.58 12.16 -10.06
C GLU A 115 -0.05 12.43 -11.47
N ASN A 116 1.13 13.04 -11.59
CA ASN A 116 1.78 13.31 -12.89
C ASN A 116 2.20 12.01 -13.60
N GLU A 117 2.78 11.06 -12.88
CA GLU A 117 3.28 9.80 -13.47
C GLU A 117 2.16 8.81 -13.82
N THR A 118 1.04 8.85 -13.08
CA THR A 118 -0.03 7.85 -13.20
C THR A 118 -1.29 8.37 -13.90
N GLY A 119 -1.47 9.68 -13.96
CA GLY A 119 -2.74 10.30 -14.38
C GLY A 119 -3.92 9.98 -13.45
N LEU A 120 -3.65 9.40 -12.27
CA LEU A 120 -4.67 8.98 -11.31
C LEU A 120 -4.77 10.02 -10.20
N ARG A 121 -5.94 10.69 -10.06
CA ARG A 121 -6.17 11.67 -9.01
C ARG A 121 -6.25 10.99 -7.65
N MET A 122 -5.47 11.46 -6.67
CA MET A 122 -5.53 11.01 -5.27
C MET A 122 -6.60 11.82 -4.53
N ASP A 123 -7.56 11.14 -3.92
CA ASP A 123 -8.63 11.79 -3.17
C ASP A 123 -8.23 12.07 -1.73
N HIS A 124 -7.52 11.11 -1.12
CA HIS A 124 -7.11 11.18 0.28
C HIS A 124 -5.68 10.73 0.49
N TYR A 125 -5.10 11.23 1.57
CA TYR A 125 -3.75 10.88 2.02
C TYR A 125 -3.79 10.39 3.47
N ILE A 126 -3.11 9.26 3.72
CA ILE A 126 -2.97 8.68 5.05
C ILE A 126 -1.50 8.32 5.26
N GLU A 127 -0.88 8.87 6.29
CA GLU A 127 0.47 8.52 6.73
C GLU A 127 0.40 7.76 8.05
N ILE A 128 1.07 6.61 8.09
CA ILE A 128 1.06 5.70 9.22
C ILE A 128 2.50 5.52 9.70
N GLY A 129 2.79 6.02 10.90
CA GLY A 129 4.06 5.77 11.58
C GLY A 129 4.07 4.43 12.32
N PHE A 130 5.21 4.07 12.89
CA PHE A 130 5.38 2.80 13.59
C PHE A 130 4.41 2.60 14.76
N ALA A 131 4.19 3.65 15.57
CA ALA A 131 3.24 3.59 16.69
C ALA A 131 1.81 3.38 16.21
N GLY A 132 1.41 4.09 15.15
CA GLY A 132 0.08 3.95 14.55
C GLY A 132 -0.16 2.56 13.99
N PHE A 133 0.82 2.02 13.27
CA PHE A 133 0.74 0.67 12.75
C PHE A 133 0.57 -0.36 13.87
N ALA A 134 1.44 -0.31 14.90
CA ALA A 134 1.37 -1.24 16.02
C ALA A 134 0.02 -1.13 16.76
N GLY A 135 -0.41 0.09 17.06
CA GLY A 135 -1.69 0.33 17.74
C GLY A 135 -2.91 -0.17 16.95
N MET A 136 -2.92 -0.04 15.63
CA MET A 136 -4.00 -0.58 14.80
C MET A 136 -4.05 -2.12 14.83
N VAL A 137 -2.89 -2.77 14.77
CA VAL A 137 -2.80 -4.24 14.86
C VAL A 137 -3.30 -4.72 16.23
N ASP A 138 -2.85 -4.07 17.30
CA ASP A 138 -3.26 -4.42 18.67
C ASP A 138 -4.76 -4.21 18.89
N ALA A 139 -5.34 -3.14 18.32
CA ALA A 139 -6.78 -2.88 18.37
C ALA A 139 -7.62 -3.94 17.65
N LEU A 140 -7.04 -4.63 16.66
CA LEU A 140 -7.66 -5.79 16.00
C LEU A 140 -7.45 -7.11 16.74
N GLY A 141 -6.71 -7.11 17.85
CA GLY A 141 -6.35 -8.32 18.60
C GLY A 141 -5.30 -9.17 17.90
N GLY A 142 -4.38 -8.55 17.18
CA GLY A 142 -3.34 -9.20 16.40
C GLY A 142 -3.80 -9.65 15.02
N ILE A 143 -2.82 -9.91 14.14
CA ILE A 143 -3.04 -10.33 12.75
C ILE A 143 -2.45 -11.72 12.53
N GLU A 144 -3.27 -12.62 12.01
CA GLU A 144 -2.83 -13.95 11.61
C GLU A 144 -2.09 -13.89 10.28
N VAL A 145 -0.83 -14.33 10.31
CA VAL A 145 0.01 -14.47 9.12
C VAL A 145 0.46 -15.92 8.97
N CYS A 146 0.77 -16.31 7.76
CA CYS A 146 1.41 -17.58 7.51
C CYS A 146 2.72 -17.42 6.75
N THR A 147 3.78 -18.06 7.25
CA THR A 147 5.07 -18.12 6.57
C THR A 147 5.41 -19.56 6.19
N LYS A 148 5.81 -19.77 4.94
CA LYS A 148 6.18 -21.10 4.41
C LYS A 148 7.58 -21.54 4.81
N ARG A 149 8.38 -20.65 5.35
CA ARG A 149 9.76 -20.86 5.75
C ARG A 149 10.01 -20.18 7.08
N ASP A 150 10.99 -20.66 7.80
CA ASP A 150 11.51 -19.97 8.97
C ASP A 150 12.02 -18.58 8.56
N ILE A 151 11.71 -17.60 9.37
CA ILE A 151 12.24 -16.25 9.25
C ILE A 151 13.26 -16.06 10.37
N ASP A 152 14.49 -15.74 9.99
CA ASP A 152 15.52 -15.21 10.87
C ASP A 152 16.15 -14.01 10.15
N ASP A 153 15.65 -12.82 10.47
CA ASP A 153 16.03 -11.59 9.76
C ASP A 153 16.76 -10.63 10.70
N PRO A 154 18.08 -10.49 10.54
CA PRO A 154 18.88 -9.61 11.39
C PRO A 154 18.45 -8.13 11.30
N GLY A 155 17.91 -7.70 10.13
CA GLY A 155 17.52 -6.33 9.88
C GLY A 155 16.27 -5.89 10.63
N SER A 156 15.27 -6.76 10.73
CA SER A 156 14.04 -6.52 11.48
C SER A 156 14.06 -7.13 12.89
N HIS A 157 15.03 -8.00 13.18
CA HIS A 157 15.12 -8.79 14.41
C HIS A 157 13.87 -9.66 14.65
N LEU A 158 13.29 -10.21 13.59
CA LEU A 158 12.22 -11.18 13.68
C LEU A 158 12.79 -12.59 13.55
N VAL A 159 12.45 -13.42 14.53
CA VAL A 159 12.65 -14.87 14.46
C VAL A 159 11.27 -15.50 14.54
N LEU A 160 10.88 -16.27 13.54
CA LEU A 160 9.57 -16.88 13.43
C LEU A 160 9.68 -18.21 12.67
N ALA A 161 9.21 -19.30 13.25
CA ALA A 161 9.19 -20.60 12.56
C ALA A 161 8.19 -20.59 11.39
N ALA A 162 8.35 -21.51 10.45
CA ALA A 162 7.35 -21.76 9.42
C ALA A 162 6.01 -22.15 10.07
N GLY A 163 4.90 -21.67 9.51
CA GLY A 163 3.56 -21.96 10.03
C GLY A 163 2.67 -20.73 10.15
N VAL A 164 1.57 -20.91 10.88
CA VAL A 164 0.58 -19.86 11.15
C VAL A 164 0.86 -19.24 12.50
N HIS A 165 0.90 -17.92 12.54
CA HIS A 165 1.18 -17.13 13.75
C HIS A 165 0.22 -15.95 13.87
N THR A 166 -0.24 -15.65 15.08
CA THR A 166 -0.94 -14.40 15.37
C THR A 166 0.09 -13.41 15.92
N LEU A 167 0.39 -12.39 15.15
CA LEU A 167 1.39 -11.37 15.49
C LEU A 167 0.73 -10.17 16.16
N ASP A 168 1.30 -9.68 17.24
CA ASP A 168 0.95 -8.38 17.84
C ASP A 168 1.46 -7.21 17.00
N GLY A 169 1.25 -5.98 17.47
CA GLY A 169 1.66 -4.78 16.73
C GLY A 169 3.17 -4.68 16.53
N VAL A 170 3.98 -5.06 17.51
CA VAL A 170 5.44 -5.02 17.44
C VAL A 170 5.98 -6.11 16.52
N GLU A 171 5.49 -7.33 16.66
CA GLU A 171 5.87 -8.47 15.82
C GLU A 171 5.45 -8.25 14.37
N SER A 172 4.22 -7.73 14.16
CA SER A 172 3.72 -7.35 12.84
C SER A 172 4.60 -6.30 12.16
N LEU A 173 5.06 -5.30 12.93
CA LEU A 173 5.95 -4.27 12.40
C LEU A 173 7.32 -4.86 12.02
N LYS A 174 7.86 -5.79 12.81
CA LYS A 174 9.06 -6.54 12.44
C LYS A 174 8.83 -7.35 11.16
N TYR A 175 7.70 -8.08 11.07
CA TYR A 175 7.35 -8.92 9.93
C TYR A 175 7.30 -8.14 8.61
N VAL A 176 6.60 -7.01 8.56
CA VAL A 176 6.50 -6.18 7.35
C VAL A 176 7.80 -5.46 6.97
N ARG A 177 8.81 -5.47 7.86
CA ARG A 177 10.14 -4.90 7.65
C ARG A 177 11.20 -5.92 7.26
N THR A 178 10.93 -7.24 7.34
CA THR A 178 11.91 -8.28 7.00
C THR A 178 12.38 -8.17 5.55
N ARG A 179 13.67 -8.42 5.28
CA ARG A 179 14.30 -8.32 3.96
C ARG A 179 15.29 -9.43 3.66
N ASP A 180 16.04 -9.86 4.66
CA ASP A 180 17.35 -10.48 4.45
C ASP A 180 17.37 -12.01 4.71
N PHE A 181 16.18 -12.66 4.75
CA PHE A 181 16.09 -14.10 5.03
C PHE A 181 15.76 -14.97 3.79
N ASP A 182 15.21 -14.41 2.71
CA ASP A 182 14.74 -15.17 1.54
C ASP A 182 15.51 -14.88 0.24
N GLY A 183 16.49 -13.97 0.29
CA GLY A 183 17.27 -13.55 -0.87
C GLY A 183 16.51 -12.63 -1.85
N MET A 184 15.25 -12.32 -1.59
CA MET A 184 14.42 -11.47 -2.45
C MET A 184 14.52 -9.97 -2.13
N GLY A 185 15.15 -9.62 -1.01
CA GLY A 185 15.37 -8.23 -0.60
C GLY A 185 14.09 -7.41 -0.53
N ASP A 186 14.08 -6.28 -1.23
CA ASP A 186 12.95 -5.34 -1.23
C ASP A 186 11.68 -5.91 -1.89
N LEU A 187 11.81 -6.75 -2.90
CA LEU A 187 10.67 -7.41 -3.55
C LEU A 187 9.99 -8.40 -2.59
N GLY A 188 10.76 -9.17 -1.85
CA GLY A 188 10.24 -10.07 -0.80
C GLY A 188 9.51 -9.29 0.28
N ARG A 189 10.06 -8.15 0.72
CA ARG A 189 9.38 -7.26 1.66
C ARG A 189 8.03 -6.76 1.13
N MET A 190 7.96 -6.30 -0.11
CA MET A 190 6.69 -5.87 -0.71
C MET A 190 5.65 -6.99 -0.76
N GLN A 191 6.05 -8.21 -1.10
CA GLN A 191 5.13 -9.35 -1.10
C GLN A 191 4.60 -9.65 0.30
N ARG A 192 5.45 -9.60 1.35
CA ARG A 192 5.03 -9.76 2.74
C ARG A 192 4.08 -8.65 3.18
N GLN A 193 4.34 -7.41 2.80
CA GLN A 193 3.44 -6.28 3.06
C GLN A 193 2.07 -6.50 2.41
N GLN A 194 2.02 -6.98 1.16
CA GLN A 194 0.76 -7.30 0.49
C GLN A 194 0.01 -8.45 1.18
N GLN A 195 0.71 -9.52 1.55
CA GLN A 195 0.13 -10.64 2.30
C GLN A 195 -0.41 -10.18 3.65
N PHE A 196 0.35 -9.34 4.35
CA PHE A 196 -0.07 -8.76 5.62
C PHE A 196 -1.31 -7.88 5.45
N MET A 197 -1.36 -7.02 4.44
CA MET A 197 -2.56 -6.21 4.14
C MET A 197 -3.76 -7.09 3.83
N GLY A 198 -3.59 -8.18 3.06
CA GLY A 198 -4.65 -9.17 2.85
C GLY A 198 -5.13 -9.79 4.17
N ALA A 199 -4.22 -10.10 5.09
CA ALA A 199 -4.56 -10.63 6.41
C ALA A 199 -5.32 -9.61 7.28
N VAL A 200 -4.89 -8.34 7.27
CA VAL A 200 -5.62 -7.24 7.94
C VAL A 200 -7.05 -7.13 7.40
N LEU A 201 -7.20 -7.17 6.07
CA LEU A 201 -8.51 -7.06 5.44
C LEU A 201 -9.41 -8.25 5.81
N ARG A 202 -8.89 -9.48 5.81
CA ARG A 202 -9.62 -10.67 6.30
C ARG A 202 -10.05 -10.48 7.76
N LYS A 203 -9.14 -10.02 8.61
CA LYS A 203 -9.43 -9.80 10.04
C LYS A 203 -10.55 -8.76 10.22
N VAL A 204 -10.45 -7.61 9.57
CA VAL A 204 -11.44 -6.53 9.66
C VAL A 204 -12.82 -6.99 9.17
N THR A 205 -12.87 -7.78 8.08
CA THR A 205 -14.14 -8.29 7.54
C THR A 205 -14.71 -9.43 8.37
N SER A 206 -13.89 -10.35 8.87
CA SER A 206 -14.33 -11.54 9.64
C SER A 206 -14.77 -11.22 11.06
N THR A 207 -14.15 -10.23 11.72
CA THR A 207 -14.49 -9.85 13.11
C THR A 207 -15.73 -8.98 13.23
N GLY A 208 -16.38 -8.66 12.11
CA GLY A 208 -17.54 -7.80 12.08
C GLY A 208 -17.27 -6.36 12.52
N VAL A 209 -15.99 -5.92 12.49
CA VAL A 209 -15.61 -4.53 12.82
C VAL A 209 -16.35 -3.57 11.90
N LEU A 210 -16.44 -3.87 10.60
CA LEU A 210 -17.16 -3.04 9.62
C LEU A 210 -18.67 -2.99 9.87
N LEU A 211 -19.25 -4.03 10.50
CA LEU A 211 -20.68 -4.14 10.75
C LEU A 211 -21.09 -3.62 12.13
N ASN A 212 -20.13 -3.45 13.05
CA ASN A 212 -20.38 -2.99 14.41
C ASN A 212 -19.90 -1.53 14.56
N PRO A 213 -20.80 -0.54 14.67
CA PRO A 213 -20.42 0.87 14.77
C PRO A 213 -19.49 1.18 15.95
N ILE A 214 -19.68 0.51 17.09
CA ILE A 214 -18.86 0.73 18.30
C ILE A 214 -17.43 0.21 18.06
N LYS A 215 -17.30 -1.02 17.55
CA LYS A 215 -15.97 -1.59 17.23
C LYS A 215 -15.27 -0.76 16.18
N LEU A 216 -15.99 -0.28 15.18
CA LEU A 216 -15.46 0.55 14.11
C LEU A 216 -14.96 1.90 14.65
N VAL A 217 -15.75 2.57 15.51
CA VAL A 217 -15.32 3.82 16.18
C VAL A 217 -14.10 3.59 17.05
N ASN A 218 -14.07 2.52 17.85
CA ASN A 218 -12.90 2.21 18.70
C ASN A 218 -11.64 1.93 17.86
N PHE A 219 -11.77 1.19 16.78
CA PHE A 219 -10.69 0.95 15.84
C PHE A 219 -10.17 2.27 15.24
N PHE A 220 -11.06 3.13 14.76
CA PHE A 220 -10.65 4.43 14.22
C PHE A 220 -10.04 5.34 15.28
N ASN A 221 -10.59 5.38 16.50
CA ASN A 221 -10.02 6.19 17.58
C ASN A 221 -8.59 5.73 17.93
N ALA A 222 -8.34 4.42 17.98
CA ALA A 222 -7.01 3.89 18.20
C ALA A 222 -6.06 4.23 17.03
N ALA A 223 -6.56 4.23 15.79
CA ALA A 223 -5.79 4.55 14.61
C ALA A 223 -5.54 6.07 14.47
N ILE A 224 -6.58 6.91 14.57
CA ILE A 224 -6.52 8.36 14.31
C ILE A 224 -5.55 9.09 15.25
N ALA A 225 -5.41 8.61 16.49
CA ALA A 225 -4.47 9.21 17.44
C ALA A 225 -3.00 9.13 16.98
N THR A 226 -2.70 8.31 15.98
CA THR A 226 -1.32 7.95 15.58
C THR A 226 -1.07 8.01 14.07
N ILE A 227 -2.10 8.33 13.27
CA ILE A 227 -2.00 8.52 11.82
C ILE A 227 -2.09 10.02 11.47
N LYS A 228 -1.42 10.41 10.40
CA LYS A 228 -1.59 11.74 9.80
C LYS A 228 -2.46 11.61 8.57
N THR A 229 -3.52 12.42 8.50
CA THR A 229 -4.45 12.43 7.36
C THR A 229 -4.47 13.80 6.69
N ASP A 230 -5.03 13.86 5.49
CA ASP A 230 -5.37 15.14 4.90
C ASP A 230 -6.55 15.81 5.66
N SER A 231 -6.69 17.12 5.48
CA SER A 231 -7.70 17.91 6.19
C SER A 231 -9.16 17.63 5.76
N GLN A 232 -9.36 16.91 4.67
CA GLN A 232 -10.67 16.55 4.15
C GLN A 232 -11.15 15.18 4.64
N LEU A 233 -10.24 14.36 5.18
CA LEU A 233 -10.54 13.02 5.68
C LEU A 233 -10.80 13.09 7.19
N ASN A 234 -12.04 13.27 7.57
CA ASN A 234 -12.45 13.24 8.97
C ASN A 234 -13.09 11.91 9.38
N GLN A 235 -13.32 11.72 10.67
CA GLN A 235 -13.90 10.51 11.23
C GLN A 235 -15.27 10.16 10.64
N SER A 236 -16.11 11.17 10.36
CA SER A 236 -17.43 10.98 9.76
C SER A 236 -17.35 10.42 8.35
N ASP A 237 -16.38 10.90 7.56
CA ASP A 237 -16.14 10.42 6.18
C ASP A 237 -15.67 8.97 6.19
N LEU A 238 -14.75 8.61 7.10
CA LEU A 238 -14.29 7.23 7.28
C LEU A 238 -15.43 6.30 7.71
N LEU A 239 -16.28 6.73 8.64
CA LEU A 239 -17.46 5.96 9.05
C LEU A 239 -18.47 5.80 7.91
N THR A 240 -18.67 6.83 7.12
CA THR A 240 -19.55 6.81 5.96
C THR A 240 -19.01 5.85 4.90
N LEU A 241 -17.71 5.92 4.61
CA LEU A 241 -17.04 4.99 3.69
C LEU A 241 -17.17 3.55 4.17
N ALA A 242 -16.90 3.28 5.44
CA ALA A 242 -17.01 1.93 5.99
C ALA A 242 -18.44 1.37 5.87
N LYS A 243 -19.47 2.18 6.12
CA LYS A 243 -20.87 1.79 5.89
C LYS A 243 -21.16 1.49 4.43
N GLN A 244 -20.60 2.27 3.49
CA GLN A 244 -20.77 2.04 2.06
C GLN A 244 -20.06 0.75 1.61
N MET A 245 -18.94 0.39 2.25
CA MET A 245 -18.15 -0.81 1.95
C MET A 245 -18.66 -2.09 2.64
N LYS A 246 -19.86 -2.09 3.22
CA LYS A 246 -20.43 -3.27 3.93
C LYS A 246 -20.50 -4.54 3.07
N ASN A 247 -20.58 -4.41 1.75
CA ASN A 247 -20.62 -5.50 0.79
C ASN A 247 -19.24 -5.91 0.26
N LEU A 248 -18.16 -5.31 0.76
CA LEU A 248 -16.82 -5.66 0.40
C LEU A 248 -16.45 -7.00 1.05
N SER A 249 -16.09 -7.97 0.25
CA SER A 249 -15.61 -9.28 0.70
C SER A 249 -14.12 -9.44 0.37
N PRO A 250 -13.36 -10.30 1.07
CA PRO A 250 -11.95 -10.55 0.78
C PRO A 250 -11.70 -11.00 -0.68
N SER A 251 -12.63 -11.76 -1.29
CA SER A 251 -12.53 -12.17 -2.69
C SER A 251 -12.67 -11.03 -3.71
N LYS A 252 -13.28 -9.90 -3.29
CA LYS A 252 -13.43 -8.68 -4.10
C LYS A 252 -12.32 -7.65 -3.84
N MET A 253 -11.35 -7.99 -2.99
CA MET A 253 -10.20 -7.17 -2.68
C MET A 253 -8.96 -7.74 -3.34
N ARG A 254 -8.32 -6.96 -4.20
CA ARG A 254 -7.14 -7.37 -4.95
C ARG A 254 -5.91 -6.63 -4.47
N THR A 255 -4.78 -7.30 -4.49
CA THR A 255 -3.47 -6.73 -4.23
C THR A 255 -2.54 -7.02 -5.38
N LEU A 256 -1.74 -6.05 -5.77
CA LEU A 256 -0.70 -6.21 -6.79
C LEU A 256 0.45 -5.24 -6.53
N THR A 257 1.60 -5.52 -7.11
CA THR A 257 2.65 -4.52 -7.32
C THR A 257 2.42 -3.88 -8.68
N ILE A 258 2.65 -2.56 -8.79
CA ILE A 258 2.68 -1.92 -10.11
C ILE A 258 3.53 -2.77 -11.07
N PRO A 259 3.11 -2.99 -12.32
CA PRO A 259 3.90 -3.76 -13.27
C PRO A 259 5.30 -3.20 -13.42
N LEU A 260 6.30 -4.03 -13.18
CA LEU A 260 7.71 -3.65 -13.17
C LEU A 260 8.37 -4.02 -14.50
N GLY A 261 9.23 -3.11 -14.98
CA GLY A 261 10.17 -3.36 -16.05
C GLY A 261 11.51 -3.88 -15.50
N ASN A 262 12.55 -3.03 -15.51
CA ASN A 262 13.86 -3.39 -14.95
C ASN A 262 13.90 -3.07 -13.45
N THR A 263 14.11 -4.09 -12.62
CA THR A 263 14.15 -3.97 -11.16
C THR A 263 15.53 -3.57 -10.61
N ASN A 264 16.54 -3.47 -11.47
CA ASN A 264 17.91 -3.10 -11.08
C ASN A 264 18.58 -2.22 -12.15
N ALA A 265 17.84 -1.24 -12.67
CA ALA A 265 18.38 -0.25 -13.59
C ALA A 265 19.31 0.71 -12.84
N ARG A 266 20.33 1.24 -13.53
CA ARG A 266 21.21 2.28 -13.00
C ARG A 266 21.04 3.57 -13.78
N VAL A 267 20.79 4.65 -13.06
CA VAL A 267 20.65 5.99 -13.64
C VAL A 267 21.75 6.90 -13.07
N PRO A 268 22.56 7.55 -13.91
CA PRO A 268 23.59 8.47 -13.45
C PRO A 268 22.98 9.56 -12.55
N GLY A 269 23.64 9.83 -11.41
CA GLY A 269 23.16 10.80 -10.41
C GLY A 269 22.02 10.33 -9.51
N VAL A 270 21.32 9.23 -9.84
CA VAL A 270 20.22 8.67 -9.03
C VAL A 270 20.60 7.35 -8.37
N GLY A 271 21.44 6.54 -9.03
CA GLY A 271 21.87 5.24 -8.56
C GLY A 271 21.01 4.08 -9.06
N SER A 272 20.85 3.03 -8.23
CA SER A 272 20.00 1.87 -8.56
C SER A 272 18.53 2.24 -8.41
N VAL A 273 17.72 1.92 -9.41
CA VAL A 273 16.30 2.24 -9.49
C VAL A 273 15.49 1.09 -10.05
N VAL A 274 14.19 1.14 -9.82
CA VAL A 274 13.20 0.24 -10.41
C VAL A 274 12.42 1.02 -11.47
N THR A 275 12.33 0.51 -12.70
CA THR A 275 11.46 1.10 -13.73
C THR A 275 10.13 0.38 -13.77
N TRP A 276 9.09 1.09 -14.19
CA TRP A 276 7.79 0.49 -14.46
C TRP A 276 7.73 -0.09 -15.86
N ASP A 277 6.90 -1.11 -16.06
CA ASP A 277 6.65 -1.65 -17.39
C ASP A 277 5.96 -0.58 -18.26
N PRO A 278 6.53 -0.25 -19.44
CA PRO A 278 6.06 0.87 -20.23
C PRO A 278 4.69 0.65 -20.89
N VAL A 279 4.19 -0.58 -20.90
CA VAL A 279 2.89 -0.94 -21.48
C VAL A 279 1.87 -1.26 -20.39
N LEU A 280 2.23 -2.14 -19.45
CA LEU A 280 1.31 -2.62 -18.45
C LEU A 280 1.03 -1.59 -17.34
N ALA A 281 1.99 -0.75 -16.97
CA ALA A 281 1.76 0.23 -15.92
C ALA A 281 0.79 1.35 -16.38
N PRO A 282 0.93 1.96 -17.56
CA PRO A 282 -0.08 2.90 -18.08
C PRO A 282 -1.47 2.27 -18.25
N ASP A 283 -1.55 1.02 -18.71
CA ASP A 283 -2.83 0.32 -18.84
C ASP A 283 -3.49 0.07 -17.48
N LEU A 284 -2.71 -0.32 -16.46
CA LEU A 284 -3.20 -0.45 -15.08
C LEU A 284 -3.82 0.87 -14.60
N PHE A 285 -3.10 1.98 -14.71
CA PHE A 285 -3.59 3.26 -14.23
C PHE A 285 -4.77 3.79 -15.02
N ASN A 286 -4.83 3.54 -16.33
CA ASN A 286 -5.99 3.88 -17.13
C ASN A 286 -7.23 3.09 -16.70
N ARG A 287 -7.09 1.78 -16.44
CA ARG A 287 -8.20 0.96 -15.92
C ARG A 287 -8.68 1.43 -14.55
N LEU A 288 -7.77 1.82 -13.66
CA LEU A 288 -8.14 2.38 -12.35
C LEU A 288 -8.83 3.74 -12.50
N ARG A 289 -8.33 4.62 -13.38
CA ARG A 289 -8.94 5.92 -13.63
C ARG A 289 -10.37 5.80 -14.14
N GLU A 290 -10.61 4.86 -15.06
CA GLU A 290 -11.93 4.62 -15.65
C GLU A 290 -12.81 3.67 -14.81
N ASP A 291 -12.29 3.15 -13.68
CA ASP A 291 -12.94 2.14 -12.82
C ASP A 291 -13.33 0.87 -13.61
N LEU A 292 -12.40 0.40 -14.46
CA LEU A 292 -12.55 -0.81 -15.28
C LEU A 292 -12.03 -2.04 -14.54
N PRO A 293 -12.51 -3.26 -14.88
CA PRO A 293 -11.99 -4.51 -14.35
C PRO A 293 -10.51 -4.68 -14.66
N LEU A 294 -9.71 -5.17 -13.68
CA LEU A 294 -8.30 -5.50 -13.88
C LEU A 294 -8.11 -6.88 -14.54
N ILE A 295 -9.13 -7.71 -14.52
CA ILE A 295 -9.15 -9.04 -15.11
C ILE A 295 -10.04 -9.00 -16.32
N ASP A 296 -9.55 -9.54 -17.43
CA ASP A 296 -10.31 -9.69 -18.64
C ASP A 296 -10.96 -11.09 -18.67
N GLU A 297 -12.28 -11.13 -18.75
CA GLU A 297 -13.03 -12.36 -19.00
C GLU A 297 -13.22 -12.56 -20.50
N VAL A 298 -12.52 -13.52 -21.07
CA VAL A 298 -12.72 -13.90 -22.48
C VAL A 298 -13.83 -14.93 -22.55
N THR A 299 -15.03 -14.48 -22.93
CA THR A 299 -16.08 -15.41 -23.36
C THR A 299 -15.68 -16.02 -24.70
N PRO A 300 -15.58 -17.35 -24.82
CA PRO A 300 -15.35 -17.96 -26.12
C PRO A 300 -16.46 -17.53 -27.08
N SER A 301 -16.08 -17.09 -28.28
CA SER A 301 -17.05 -16.83 -29.35
C SER A 301 -17.83 -18.09 -29.62
N PRO A 302 -19.16 -18.05 -29.76
CA PRO A 302 -19.95 -19.23 -30.07
C PRO A 302 -19.64 -19.70 -31.49
N SER A 303 -18.63 -20.54 -31.65
CA SER A 303 -18.44 -21.34 -32.86
C SER A 303 -19.29 -22.56 -32.74
N ALA A 304 -20.12 -22.76 -33.76
CA ALA A 304 -21.12 -23.81 -33.89
C ALA A 304 -20.65 -25.19 -33.38
N SER A 305 -21.57 -25.87 -32.65
CA SER A 305 -21.56 -27.31 -32.42
C SER A 305 -20.63 -27.86 -31.34
N SER A 306 -20.92 -27.52 -30.08
CA SER A 306 -20.80 -28.49 -28.97
C SER A 306 -21.58 -27.99 -27.75
N SER A 307 -22.37 -28.85 -27.12
CA SER A 307 -23.24 -28.57 -25.97
C SER A 307 -22.51 -28.51 -24.62
N GLU A 308 -21.22 -28.22 -24.60
CA GLU A 308 -20.46 -27.95 -23.38
C GLU A 308 -20.46 -26.44 -23.10
N LYS A 309 -20.96 -26.06 -21.93
CA LYS A 309 -20.81 -24.69 -21.40
C LYS A 309 -19.32 -24.38 -21.30
N ALA A 310 -18.80 -23.64 -22.27
CA ALA A 310 -17.42 -23.18 -22.25
C ALA A 310 -17.21 -22.31 -21.03
N THR A 311 -16.30 -22.73 -20.16
CA THR A 311 -15.88 -21.94 -18.99
C THR A 311 -15.12 -20.71 -19.50
N PRO A 312 -15.47 -19.49 -19.07
CA PRO A 312 -14.74 -18.29 -19.50
C PRO A 312 -13.25 -18.39 -19.09
N THR A 313 -12.37 -18.11 -20.02
CA THR A 313 -10.95 -18.03 -19.72
C THR A 313 -10.66 -16.67 -19.07
N VAL A 314 -10.09 -16.71 -17.87
CA VAL A 314 -9.73 -15.52 -17.11
C VAL A 314 -8.28 -15.15 -17.42
N ILE A 315 -8.03 -13.94 -17.90
CA ILE A 315 -6.69 -13.41 -18.16
C ILE A 315 -6.37 -12.34 -17.12
N ASP A 316 -5.46 -12.65 -16.20
CA ASP A 316 -4.92 -11.71 -15.21
C ASP A 316 -3.48 -11.29 -15.60
N LYS A 317 -3.39 -10.29 -16.47
CA LYS A 317 -2.10 -9.73 -16.94
C LYS A 317 -1.32 -8.97 -15.86
N PHE A 318 -1.98 -8.54 -14.81
CA PHE A 318 -1.37 -7.80 -13.71
C PHE A 318 -0.90 -8.69 -12.56
N LYS A 319 -1.15 -10.01 -12.62
CA LYS A 319 -0.79 -10.98 -11.58
C LYS A 319 -1.33 -10.54 -10.20
N THR A 320 -2.60 -10.22 -10.17
CA THR A 320 -3.29 -9.81 -8.94
C THR A 320 -3.45 -11.00 -7.99
N ARG A 321 -3.55 -10.71 -6.69
CA ARG A 321 -3.92 -11.70 -5.67
C ARG A 321 -5.17 -11.21 -4.97
N THR A 322 -6.05 -12.12 -4.59
CA THR A 322 -7.21 -11.77 -3.77
C THR A 322 -6.87 -11.86 -2.29
N ALA A 323 -7.56 -11.08 -1.46
CA ALA A 323 -7.29 -11.05 -0.03
C ALA A 323 -7.74 -12.32 0.70
N ASP A 324 -8.55 -13.19 0.09
CA ASP A 324 -8.96 -14.49 0.60
C ASP A 324 -7.95 -15.61 0.31
N GLU A 325 -6.96 -15.37 -0.56
CA GLU A 325 -5.88 -16.33 -0.78
C GLU A 325 -5.11 -16.58 0.52
N ASN A 326 -5.11 -17.84 0.96
CA ASN A 326 -4.30 -18.26 2.11
C ASN A 326 -2.90 -18.65 1.61
N PRO A 327 -1.85 -17.93 1.99
CA PRO A 327 -0.49 -18.27 1.58
C PRO A 327 -0.04 -19.65 2.06
N CYS A 328 -0.69 -20.20 3.08
CA CYS A 328 -0.43 -21.54 3.63
C CYS A 328 -1.43 -22.62 3.20
N GLY A 329 -2.31 -22.34 2.24
CA GLY A 329 -3.34 -23.30 1.83
C GLY A 329 -2.85 -24.69 1.36
N ALA A 330 -1.54 -24.86 1.23
CA ALA A 330 -0.88 -26.14 0.91
C ALA A 330 -0.08 -26.73 2.09
N LEU A 331 -0.10 -26.09 3.27
CA LEU A 331 0.48 -26.65 4.50
C LEU A 331 -0.65 -27.38 5.26
N LYS A 332 -1.05 -28.53 4.76
CA LYS A 332 -1.80 -29.55 5.49
C LYS A 332 -0.84 -30.66 5.85
#